data_a9549cf6fcc81bbc7e85d31ec5ce9f55
#
_entry.id   a9549cf6fcc81bbc7e85d31ec5ce9f55
#
_cell.length_a   1.000
_cell.length_b   1.000
_cell.length_c   1.000
_cell.angle_alpha   90.00
_cell.angle_beta   90.00
_cell.angle_gamma   90.00
#
_symmetry.space_group_name_H-M   'P 1'
#
loop_
_entity.id
_entity.type
_entity.pdbx_description
1 polymer ?
#
loop_
_entity_poly.entity_id
_entity_poly.type
_entity_poly.pdbx_seq_one_letter_code
_entity_poly.pdbx_strand_id
1 'polypeptide(L)'
;MSISPSTTAATSGLATLEERLRDDFVTLGWPAKAWIPPSTRKGLPVHDVLVIGAGQAGLALNMALQQVGIKPVLLDRSAPDFEGPWATTARMETLRSPKELTGPAMGVAALSFRAWFIAQFGLDAWTALDKIPRLQWMDYLRWYRRVTNADVRNGHEVIAVRPQADG
;
A
#
# COMPACT_ATOMS: atom_id res chain seq x y z
N MET A 1 14.85 2.03 19.68
CA MET A 1 14.83 0.61 20.06
C MET A 1 13.81 -0.08 19.15
N SER A 2 14.22 -1.00 18.27
CA SER A 2 13.28 -1.71 17.40
C SER A 2 12.70 -2.88 18.20
N ILE A 3 11.39 -2.92 18.36
CA ILE A 3 10.70 -4.02 19.03
C ILE A 3 10.48 -5.11 17.97
N SER A 4 11.10 -6.29 18.17
CA SER A 4 10.85 -7.47 17.36
C SER A 4 9.73 -8.30 17.98
N PRO A 5 8.74 -8.78 17.21
CA PRO A 5 7.66 -9.60 17.73
C PRO A 5 8.16 -11.01 18.14
N SER A 6 7.48 -11.62 19.09
CA SER A 6 7.59 -13.07 19.30
C SER A 6 6.97 -13.77 18.10
N THR A 7 7.74 -14.52 17.33
CA THR A 7 7.43 -14.97 15.97
C THR A 7 6.06 -15.67 15.84
N THR A 8 5.68 -16.53 16.78
CA THR A 8 4.44 -17.33 16.69
C THR A 8 3.17 -16.51 16.99
N ALA A 9 3.20 -15.65 18.00
CA ALA A 9 2.04 -14.82 18.36
C ALA A 9 1.79 -13.72 17.33
N ALA A 10 2.85 -13.14 16.77
CA ALA A 10 2.76 -12.13 15.71
C ALA A 10 2.18 -12.70 14.41
N THR A 11 2.56 -13.92 14.03
CA THR A 11 2.00 -14.59 12.85
C THR A 11 0.50 -14.86 13.01
N SER A 12 0.06 -15.31 14.21
CA SER A 12 -1.36 -15.52 14.50
C SER A 12 -2.16 -14.21 14.48
N GLY A 13 -1.65 -13.13 15.08
CA GLY A 13 -2.34 -11.84 15.10
C GLY A 13 -2.48 -11.21 13.72
N LEU A 14 -1.44 -11.31 12.88
CA LEU A 14 -1.48 -10.78 11.51
C LEU A 14 -2.42 -11.60 10.63
N ALA A 15 -2.46 -12.92 10.77
CA ALA A 15 -3.41 -13.78 10.05
C ALA A 15 -4.86 -13.43 10.38
N THR A 16 -5.18 -13.23 11.66
CA THR A 16 -6.51 -12.78 12.10
C THR A 16 -6.88 -11.41 11.56
N LEU A 17 -5.93 -10.47 11.52
CA LEU A 17 -6.16 -9.16 10.90
C LEU A 17 -6.45 -9.28 9.40
N GLU A 18 -5.73 -10.16 8.70
CA GLU A 18 -5.94 -10.38 7.26
C GLU A 18 -7.27 -11.08 6.96
N GLU A 19 -7.75 -11.95 7.85
CA GLU A 19 -9.11 -12.53 7.75
C GLU A 19 -10.16 -11.42 7.88
N ARG A 20 -10.07 -10.62 8.94
CA ARG A 20 -10.95 -9.47 9.12
C ARG A 20 -10.93 -8.53 7.93
N LEU A 21 -9.74 -8.24 7.38
CA LEU A 21 -9.61 -7.36 6.22
C LEU A 21 -10.29 -7.93 4.98
N ARG A 22 -10.24 -9.25 4.76
CA ARG A 22 -10.99 -9.90 3.68
C ARG A 22 -12.50 -9.73 3.85
N ASP A 23 -13.00 -9.89 5.06
CA ASP A 23 -14.42 -9.69 5.37
C ASP A 23 -14.84 -8.23 5.18
N ASP A 24 -14.01 -7.28 5.62
CA ASP A 24 -14.22 -5.85 5.38
C ASP A 24 -14.28 -5.56 3.87
N PHE A 25 -13.38 -6.10 3.07
CA PHE A 25 -13.38 -5.92 1.60
C PHE A 25 -14.61 -6.51 0.93
N VAL A 26 -15.07 -7.69 1.36
CA VAL A 26 -16.31 -8.29 0.86
C VAL A 26 -17.50 -7.39 1.21
N THR A 27 -17.58 -6.93 2.45
CA THR A 27 -18.67 -6.06 2.94
C THR A 27 -18.71 -4.71 2.21
N LEU A 28 -17.54 -4.15 1.91
CA LEU A 28 -17.39 -2.89 1.16
C LEU A 28 -17.57 -3.06 -0.35
N GLY A 29 -17.65 -4.30 -0.85
CA GLY A 29 -17.62 -4.58 -2.30
C GLY A 29 -16.31 -4.14 -2.96
N TRP A 30 -15.19 -4.24 -2.23
CA TRP A 30 -13.86 -3.85 -2.74
C TRP A 30 -13.09 -5.09 -3.28
N PRO A 31 -12.41 -4.99 -4.44
CA PRO A 31 -12.46 -3.87 -5.38
C PRO A 31 -13.83 -3.77 -6.06
N ALA A 32 -14.28 -2.55 -6.34
CA ALA A 32 -15.53 -2.33 -7.04
C ALA A 32 -15.45 -2.91 -8.46
N LYS A 33 -16.62 -3.30 -9.01
CA LYS A 33 -16.70 -3.85 -10.36
C LYS A 33 -16.19 -2.84 -11.39
N ALA A 34 -15.29 -3.30 -12.26
CA ALA A 34 -14.80 -2.48 -13.37
C ALA A 34 -15.97 -2.06 -14.30
N TRP A 35 -16.01 -0.79 -14.64
CA TRP A 35 -17.04 -0.20 -15.50
C TRP A 35 -16.49 0.40 -16.79
N ILE A 36 -15.16 0.60 -16.88
CA ILE A 36 -14.50 1.09 -18.09
C ILE A 36 -14.31 -0.13 -19.02
N PRO A 37 -14.83 -0.10 -20.28
CA PRO A 37 -14.60 -1.18 -21.21
C PRO A 37 -13.11 -1.30 -21.59
N PRO A 38 -12.56 -2.50 -21.71
CA PRO A 38 -11.19 -2.69 -22.18
C PRO A 38 -11.00 -2.07 -23.55
N SER A 39 -9.89 -1.36 -23.75
CA SER A 39 -9.52 -0.77 -25.03
C SER A 39 -8.16 -1.26 -25.49
N THR A 40 -7.94 -1.21 -26.83
CA THR A 40 -6.67 -1.58 -27.43
C THR A 40 -6.24 -0.52 -28.44
N ARG A 41 -4.94 -0.28 -28.54
CA ARG A 41 -4.36 0.59 -29.57
C ARG A 41 -3.20 -0.16 -30.24
N LYS A 42 -3.26 -0.25 -31.57
CA LYS A 42 -2.28 -1.02 -32.38
C LYS A 42 -2.08 -2.45 -31.87
N GLY A 43 -3.16 -3.11 -31.44
CA GLY A 43 -3.13 -4.48 -30.93
C GLY A 43 -2.59 -4.62 -29.50
N LEU A 44 -2.22 -3.55 -28.81
CA LEU A 44 -1.75 -3.56 -27.42
C LEU A 44 -2.86 -3.07 -26.48
N PRO A 45 -2.99 -3.65 -25.27
CA PRO A 45 -3.96 -3.17 -24.31
C PRO A 45 -3.62 -1.75 -23.83
N VAL A 46 -4.64 -0.92 -23.69
CA VAL A 46 -4.53 0.41 -23.09
C VAL A 46 -4.90 0.32 -21.62
N HIS A 47 -4.08 0.85 -20.75
CA HIS A 47 -4.38 0.98 -19.32
C HIS A 47 -5.12 2.29 -19.08
N ASP A 48 -6.24 2.22 -18.33
CA ASP A 48 -7.03 3.42 -18.01
C ASP A 48 -6.24 4.40 -17.15
N VAL A 49 -5.46 3.89 -16.22
CA VAL A 49 -4.61 4.68 -15.33
C VAL A 49 -3.26 4.00 -15.12
N LEU A 50 -2.20 4.78 -15.36
CA LEU A 50 -0.83 4.46 -14.96
C LEU A 50 -0.44 5.37 -13.79
N VAL A 51 -0.01 4.78 -12.68
CA VAL A 51 0.51 5.51 -11.53
C VAL A 51 2.03 5.44 -11.55
N ILE A 52 2.69 6.59 -11.56
CA ILE A 52 4.16 6.67 -11.53
C ILE A 52 4.61 6.77 -10.08
N GLY A 53 5.29 5.71 -9.60
CA GLY A 53 5.72 5.51 -8.24
C GLY A 53 4.74 4.66 -7.42
N ALA A 54 5.27 3.59 -6.82
CA ALA A 54 4.52 2.65 -5.96
C ALA A 54 4.84 2.83 -4.46
N GLY A 55 5.32 3.99 -4.07
CA GLY A 55 5.44 4.37 -2.66
C GLY A 55 4.08 4.60 -2.02
N GLN A 56 4.06 5.11 -0.79
CA GLN A 56 2.84 5.35 0.00
C GLN A 56 1.71 6.03 -0.78
N ALA A 57 2.02 7.09 -1.54
CA ALA A 57 1.01 7.84 -2.29
C ALA A 57 0.42 7.02 -3.46
N GLY A 58 1.28 6.31 -4.20
CA GLY A 58 0.84 5.41 -5.27
C GLY A 58 -0.03 4.28 -4.76
N LEU A 59 0.34 3.67 -3.64
CA LEU A 59 -0.47 2.62 -2.99
C LEU A 59 -1.82 3.15 -2.49
N ALA A 60 -1.87 4.36 -1.92
CA ALA A 60 -3.13 4.99 -1.52
C ALA A 60 -4.03 5.27 -2.73
N LEU A 61 -3.44 5.79 -3.83
CA LEU A 61 -4.17 6.03 -5.07
C LEU A 61 -4.69 4.73 -5.70
N ASN A 62 -3.89 3.66 -5.67
CA ASN A 62 -4.34 2.33 -6.10
C ASN A 62 -5.61 1.90 -5.35
N MET A 63 -5.62 2.02 -4.02
CA MET A 63 -6.78 1.65 -3.20
C MET A 63 -8.00 2.51 -3.56
N ALA A 64 -7.84 3.83 -3.69
CA ALA A 64 -8.91 4.75 -4.04
C ALA A 64 -9.49 4.46 -5.45
N LEU A 65 -8.64 4.20 -6.43
CA LEU A 65 -9.08 3.88 -7.79
C LEU A 65 -9.83 2.55 -7.85
N GLN A 66 -9.35 1.52 -7.15
CA GLN A 66 -10.05 0.24 -7.06
C GLN A 66 -11.40 0.37 -6.36
N GLN A 67 -11.55 1.31 -5.41
CA GLN A 67 -12.83 1.58 -4.75
C GLN A 67 -13.90 2.12 -5.71
N VAL A 68 -13.47 2.79 -6.78
CA VAL A 68 -14.37 3.30 -7.84
C VAL A 68 -14.36 2.45 -9.12
N GLY A 69 -13.86 1.23 -9.06
CA GLY A 69 -13.89 0.27 -10.17
C GLY A 69 -12.86 0.52 -11.27
N ILE A 70 -11.79 1.25 -10.97
CA ILE A 70 -10.66 1.46 -11.87
C ILE A 70 -9.47 0.63 -11.39
N LYS A 71 -8.91 -0.20 -12.27
CA LYS A 71 -7.73 -1.02 -11.97
C LYS A 71 -6.46 -0.34 -12.51
N PRO A 72 -5.70 0.38 -11.69
CA PRO A 72 -4.47 1.01 -12.15
C PRO A 72 -3.32 0.00 -12.27
N VAL A 73 -2.32 0.37 -13.07
CA VAL A 73 -0.98 -0.24 -13.05
C VAL A 73 -0.02 0.76 -12.43
N LEU A 74 0.80 0.32 -11.48
CA LEU A 74 1.81 1.15 -10.85
C LEU A 74 3.18 0.81 -11.44
N LEU A 75 3.90 1.83 -11.89
CA LEU A 75 5.29 1.68 -12.36
C LEU A 75 6.23 2.23 -11.30
N ASP A 76 7.23 1.47 -10.90
CA ASP A 76 8.27 1.96 -10.00
C ASP A 76 9.65 1.55 -10.49
N ARG A 77 10.62 2.48 -10.40
CA ARG A 77 11.99 2.24 -10.79
C ARG A 77 12.77 1.36 -9.82
N SER A 78 12.31 1.28 -8.58
CA SER A 78 12.97 0.52 -7.52
C SER A 78 12.81 -0.98 -7.70
N ALA A 79 13.69 -1.76 -7.11
CA ALA A 79 13.48 -3.19 -6.94
C ALA A 79 12.24 -3.44 -6.05
N PRO A 80 11.61 -4.63 -6.16
CA PRO A 80 10.51 -5.01 -5.27
C PRO A 80 10.87 -4.81 -3.80
N ASP A 81 9.93 -4.31 -3.03
CA ASP A 81 10.05 -4.04 -1.59
C ASP A 81 10.96 -2.84 -1.21
N PHE A 82 11.39 -2.06 -2.21
CA PHE A 82 12.18 -0.84 -2.01
C PHE A 82 11.51 0.41 -2.59
N GLU A 83 10.20 0.36 -2.85
CA GLU A 83 9.44 1.47 -3.39
C GLU A 83 9.36 2.63 -2.38
N GLY A 84 9.57 3.83 -2.88
CA GLY A 84 9.58 5.03 -2.05
C GLY A 84 10.89 5.20 -1.25
N PRO A 85 10.94 6.18 -0.32
CA PRO A 85 12.20 6.59 0.32
C PRO A 85 12.54 5.84 1.60
N TRP A 86 11.60 5.11 2.21
CA TRP A 86 11.68 4.70 3.61
C TRP A 86 12.83 3.73 3.93
N ALA A 87 13.14 2.79 3.03
CA ALA A 87 14.26 1.86 3.17
C ALA A 87 15.51 2.30 2.38
N THR A 88 15.44 3.42 1.64
CA THR A 88 16.49 3.86 0.72
C THR A 88 17.06 5.23 1.10
N THR A 89 16.42 6.32 0.70
CA THR A 89 16.96 7.69 0.78
C THR A 89 16.53 8.48 2.02
N ALA A 90 15.49 8.04 2.75
CA ALA A 90 15.04 8.70 3.97
C ALA A 90 16.10 8.61 5.06
N ARG A 91 16.51 9.76 5.60
CA ARG A 91 17.56 9.87 6.63
C ARG A 91 17.01 9.93 8.06
N MET A 92 15.69 10.23 8.22
CA MET A 92 15.08 10.24 9.55
C MET A 92 14.99 8.82 10.11
N GLU A 93 15.17 8.65 11.41
CA GLU A 93 14.97 7.36 12.08
C GLU A 93 13.49 7.05 12.29
N THR A 94 12.68 8.09 12.55
CA THR A 94 11.24 7.98 12.78
C THR A 94 10.47 8.96 11.90
N LEU A 95 9.20 8.65 11.64
CA LEU A 95 8.30 9.57 10.95
C LEU A 95 8.07 10.84 11.79
N ARG A 96 7.91 11.98 11.11
CA ARG A 96 7.61 13.26 11.77
C ARG A 96 6.14 13.40 12.14
N SER A 97 5.26 12.73 11.38
CA SER A 97 3.82 12.75 11.61
C SER A 97 3.45 12.01 12.90
N PRO A 98 2.35 12.41 13.58
CA PRO A 98 1.79 11.64 14.68
C PRO A 98 1.47 10.21 14.26
N LYS A 99 1.64 9.25 15.17
CA LYS A 99 1.35 7.82 14.92
C LYS A 99 -0.13 7.54 14.69
N GLU A 100 -0.99 8.44 15.11
CA GLU A 100 -2.45 8.35 14.98
C GLU A 100 -2.95 8.61 13.55
N LEU A 101 -2.12 9.19 12.68
CA LEU A 101 -2.50 9.36 11.27
C LEU A 101 -2.66 8.00 10.60
N THR A 102 -3.79 7.81 9.94
CA THR A 102 -4.18 6.52 9.38
C THR A 102 -3.35 6.07 8.17
N GLY A 103 -2.57 6.99 7.59
CA GLY A 103 -1.76 6.69 6.39
C GLY A 103 -2.62 6.37 5.16
N PRO A 104 -2.21 5.40 4.34
CA PRO A 104 -2.91 5.05 3.09
C PRO A 104 -4.16 4.18 3.30
N ALA A 105 -4.69 4.05 4.52
CA ALA A 105 -5.78 3.12 4.86
C ALA A 105 -7.12 3.43 4.16
N MET A 106 -7.30 4.64 3.60
CA MET A 106 -8.47 5.06 2.81
C MET A 106 -9.82 4.78 3.50
N GLY A 107 -9.87 4.94 4.84
CA GLY A 107 -11.07 4.71 5.64
C GLY A 107 -11.30 3.26 6.10
N VAL A 108 -10.52 2.29 5.65
CA VAL A 108 -10.61 0.89 6.10
C VAL A 108 -9.79 0.71 7.37
N ALA A 109 -10.45 0.58 8.52
CA ALA A 109 -9.80 0.54 9.84
C ALA A 109 -8.79 -0.62 9.95
N ALA A 110 -9.13 -1.81 9.47
CA ALA A 110 -8.26 -2.98 9.48
C ALA A 110 -7.00 -2.81 8.60
N LEU A 111 -7.02 -1.88 7.64
CA LEU A 111 -5.89 -1.59 6.76
C LEU A 111 -4.93 -0.52 7.33
N SER A 112 -5.23 0.07 8.49
CA SER A 112 -4.40 1.12 9.10
C SER A 112 -3.08 0.58 9.67
N PHE A 113 -2.06 1.45 9.74
CA PHE A 113 -0.81 1.12 10.44
C PHE A 113 -1.05 0.68 11.88
N ARG A 114 -1.98 1.35 12.58
CA ARG A 114 -2.33 0.99 13.96
C ARG A 114 -2.81 -0.44 14.07
N ALA A 115 -3.73 -0.87 13.19
CA ALA A 115 -4.25 -2.24 13.19
C ALA A 115 -3.13 -3.25 12.90
N TRP A 116 -2.30 -2.98 11.89
CA TRP A 116 -1.15 -3.80 11.52
C TRP A 116 -0.12 -3.91 12.66
N PHE A 117 0.16 -2.81 13.34
CA PHE A 117 1.09 -2.79 14.47
C PHE A 117 0.55 -3.56 15.67
N ILE A 118 -0.69 -3.27 16.08
CA ILE A 118 -1.31 -3.94 17.23
C ILE A 118 -1.43 -5.45 17.02
N ALA A 119 -1.74 -5.88 15.80
CA ALA A 119 -1.84 -7.30 15.46
C ALA A 119 -0.53 -8.08 15.71
N GLN A 120 0.61 -7.41 15.62
CA GLN A 120 1.93 -8.03 15.78
C GLN A 120 2.56 -7.80 17.15
N PHE A 121 2.35 -6.63 17.73
CA PHE A 121 3.07 -6.17 18.92
C PHE A 121 2.16 -5.95 20.14
N GLY A 122 0.85 -5.94 19.95
CA GLY A 122 -0.13 -5.71 21.00
C GLY A 122 -0.40 -4.25 21.31
N LEU A 123 -1.48 -4.02 22.08
CA LEU A 123 -1.95 -2.68 22.44
C LEU A 123 -0.97 -1.92 23.34
N ASP A 124 -0.31 -2.63 24.28
CA ASP A 124 0.64 -2.02 25.21
C ASP A 124 1.84 -1.46 24.46
N ALA A 125 2.36 -2.19 23.45
CA ALA A 125 3.43 -1.72 22.60
C ALA A 125 2.99 -0.51 21.75
N TRP A 126 1.74 -0.49 21.24
CA TRP A 126 1.19 0.68 20.57
C TRP A 126 1.11 1.89 21.49
N THR A 127 0.67 1.71 22.73
CA THR A 127 0.56 2.79 23.71
C THR A 127 1.93 3.39 24.03
N ALA A 128 2.94 2.54 24.18
CA ALA A 128 4.32 2.94 24.46
C ALA A 128 5.05 3.55 23.27
N LEU A 129 4.57 3.33 22.05
CA LEU A 129 5.19 3.88 20.84
C LEU A 129 5.00 5.40 20.81
N ASP A 130 6.09 6.18 20.75
CA ASP A 130 6.04 7.63 20.55
C ASP A 130 5.88 7.95 19.05
N LYS A 131 6.86 7.57 18.25
CA LYS A 131 6.90 7.81 16.79
C LYS A 131 7.18 6.53 16.02
N ILE A 132 6.60 6.43 14.85
CA ILE A 132 6.76 5.25 13.98
C ILE A 132 8.19 5.20 13.43
N PRO A 133 8.97 4.12 13.70
CA PRO A 133 10.25 3.90 13.03
C PRO A 133 10.06 3.76 11.52
N ARG A 134 10.91 4.42 10.72
CA ARG A 134 10.77 4.44 9.25
C ARG A 134 10.81 3.04 8.61
N LEU A 135 11.57 2.12 9.19
CA LEU A 135 11.65 0.75 8.67
C LEU A 135 10.39 -0.06 9.00
N GLN A 136 9.79 0.13 10.18
CA GLN A 136 8.47 -0.46 10.47
C GLN A 136 7.37 0.11 9.57
N TRP A 137 7.47 1.40 9.21
CA TRP A 137 6.58 1.98 8.22
C TRP A 137 6.74 1.33 6.85
N MET A 138 7.98 1.05 6.43
CA MET A 138 8.24 0.33 5.19
C MET A 138 7.69 -1.10 5.23
N ASP A 139 7.84 -1.82 6.35
CA ASP A 139 7.29 -3.18 6.51
C ASP A 139 5.75 -3.17 6.44
N TYR A 140 5.12 -2.15 7.03
CA TYR A 140 3.68 -1.93 6.87
C TYR A 140 3.30 -1.69 5.39
N LEU A 141 4.04 -0.88 4.64
CA LEU A 141 3.74 -0.63 3.23
C LEU A 141 3.91 -1.88 2.35
N ARG A 142 4.87 -2.74 2.66
CA ARG A 142 5.04 -4.06 2.02
C ARG A 142 3.82 -4.95 2.27
N TRP A 143 3.39 -5.02 3.52
CA TRP A 143 2.16 -5.73 3.88
C TRP A 143 0.94 -5.13 3.18
N TYR A 144 0.78 -3.81 3.21
CA TYR A 144 -0.30 -3.07 2.57
C TYR A 144 -0.38 -3.39 1.06
N ARG A 145 0.75 -3.30 0.34
CA ARG A 145 0.85 -3.67 -1.07
C ARG A 145 0.34 -5.08 -1.33
N ARG A 146 0.74 -6.03 -0.51
CA ARG A 146 0.36 -7.44 -0.64
C ARG A 146 -1.14 -7.64 -0.42
N VAL A 147 -1.70 -7.12 0.67
CA VAL A 147 -3.12 -7.36 1.02
C VAL A 147 -4.09 -6.60 0.12
N THR A 148 -3.66 -5.49 -0.50
CA THR A 148 -4.45 -4.75 -1.50
C THR A 148 -4.22 -5.24 -2.93
N ASN A 149 -3.40 -6.27 -3.13
CA ASN A 149 -3.09 -6.84 -4.43
C ASN A 149 -2.76 -5.78 -5.50
N ALA A 150 -1.91 -4.81 -5.14
CA ALA A 150 -1.51 -3.73 -6.04
C ALA A 150 -0.64 -4.27 -7.19
N ASP A 151 -1.04 -3.99 -8.45
CA ASP A 151 -0.26 -4.35 -9.65
C ASP A 151 0.94 -3.39 -9.80
N VAL A 152 2.04 -3.72 -9.11
CA VAL A 152 3.27 -2.94 -9.16
C VAL A 152 4.30 -3.61 -10.06
N ARG A 153 4.70 -2.89 -11.10
CA ARG A 153 5.75 -3.29 -12.04
C ARG A 153 7.04 -2.57 -11.66
N ASN A 154 7.90 -3.29 -10.98
CA ASN A 154 9.20 -2.79 -10.53
C ASN A 154 10.23 -2.75 -11.66
N GLY A 155 11.33 -2.00 -11.47
CA GLY A 155 12.39 -1.83 -12.46
C GLY A 155 11.99 -1.03 -13.69
N HIS A 156 10.90 -0.27 -13.64
CA HIS A 156 10.40 0.55 -14.72
C HIS A 156 10.55 2.03 -14.38
N GLU A 157 11.55 2.66 -14.96
CA GLU A 157 11.74 4.11 -14.84
C GLU A 157 10.99 4.84 -15.95
N VAL A 158 10.06 5.72 -15.54
CA VAL A 158 9.35 6.58 -16.50
C VAL A 158 10.21 7.81 -16.79
N ILE A 159 10.75 7.90 -17.98
CA ILE A 159 11.63 8.99 -18.42
C ILE A 159 10.90 10.11 -19.16
N ALA A 160 9.72 9.83 -19.73
CA ALA A 160 8.91 10.82 -20.43
C ALA A 160 7.43 10.40 -20.49
N VAL A 161 6.55 11.39 -20.46
CA VAL A 161 5.13 11.26 -20.78
C VAL A 161 4.88 12.14 -22.01
N ARG A 162 4.34 11.56 -23.08
CA ARG A 162 4.12 12.25 -24.36
C ARG A 162 2.64 12.19 -24.72
N PRO A 163 1.93 13.34 -24.69
CA PRO A 163 0.57 13.41 -25.19
C PRO A 163 0.54 13.03 -26.69
N GLN A 164 -0.50 12.34 -27.10
CA GLN A 164 -0.75 12.02 -28.51
C GLN A 164 -1.83 12.97 -29.03
N ALA A 165 -1.70 13.39 -30.29
CA ALA A 165 -2.63 14.36 -30.92
C ALA A 165 -4.04 13.76 -31.16
N ASP A 166 -4.14 12.45 -31.18
CA ASP A 166 -5.34 11.69 -31.51
C ASP A 166 -5.99 11.03 -30.25
N GLY A 167 -5.72 11.60 -29.06
CA GLY A 167 -6.41 11.32 -27.81
C GLY A 167 -5.79 10.27 -26.95
#